data_4a12d975f209d453a642d570eefe1a40
#
_entry.id   4a12d975f209d453a642d570eefe1a40
#
_cell.length_a   1.000
_cell.length_b   1.000
_cell.length_c   1.000
_cell.angle_alpha   90.00
_cell.angle_beta   90.00
_cell.angle_gamma   90.00
#
_symmetry.space_group_name_H-M   'P 1'
#
loop_
_entity.id
_entity.type
_entity.pdbx_description
1 polymer ?
#
loop_
_entity_poly.entity_id
_entity_poly.type
_entity_poly.pdbx_seq_one_letter_code
_entity_poly.pdbx_strand_id
1 'polypeptide(L)'
;MLEVNDGTGVFADCTLLEEADLSQTGITELEGTFEGCSALETVKLPENITKIGFGTFTGCSSLEKMDLSQTLVTEIGGSAFSACSGLKTVKFPKTLTAIDSYAFLSCKNLTGELDLSQTAVKTIGICAFYKDGGVLGKIRLPKTITEIGSEAFSWETTDGPEKIYVITSLSKDKINAEAFKRNVPVVVCPYLYTIKFDGNGAAKGKMSEKACAAGQKEKLSK
;
A
#
# COMPACT_ATOMS: atom_id res chain seq x y z
N MET A 1 -31.88 -1.53 -10.15
CA MET A 1 -31.09 -1.66 -8.92
C MET A 1 -30.50 -3.06 -8.99
N LEU A 2 -29.20 -3.18 -9.25
CA LEU A 2 -28.53 -4.48 -9.24
C LEU A 2 -28.29 -4.84 -7.77
N GLU A 3 -29.03 -5.80 -7.26
CA GLU A 3 -28.73 -6.40 -5.96
C GLU A 3 -27.53 -7.32 -6.15
N VAL A 4 -26.39 -6.90 -5.62
CA VAL A 4 -25.18 -7.73 -5.58
C VAL A 4 -25.29 -8.58 -4.30
N ASN A 5 -26.06 -9.65 -4.38
CA ASN A 5 -26.19 -10.62 -3.30
C ASN A 5 -25.51 -11.90 -3.72
N ASP A 6 -24.48 -12.28 -2.99
CA ASP A 6 -23.95 -13.64 -2.76
C ASP A 6 -22.46 -13.88 -3.01
N GLY A 7 -21.62 -12.86 -3.00
CA GLY A 7 -20.17 -13.05 -3.05
C GLY A 7 -19.60 -13.52 -4.39
N THR A 8 -20.43 -13.69 -5.42
CA THR A 8 -19.97 -13.90 -6.80
C THR A 8 -19.95 -12.56 -7.52
N GLY A 9 -18.78 -12.13 -7.92
CA GLY A 9 -18.59 -10.83 -8.57
C GLY A 9 -19.41 -10.70 -9.85
N VAL A 10 -20.23 -9.67 -9.92
CA VAL A 10 -21.16 -9.43 -11.06
C VAL A 10 -20.43 -9.35 -12.40
N PHE A 11 -19.18 -8.97 -12.40
CA PHE A 11 -18.32 -8.85 -13.59
C PHE A 11 -17.13 -9.81 -13.55
N ALA A 12 -17.17 -10.84 -12.69
CA ALA A 12 -16.08 -11.81 -12.63
C ALA A 12 -15.83 -12.41 -14.02
N ASP A 13 -14.52 -12.56 -14.36
CA ASP A 13 -14.05 -13.10 -15.64
C ASP A 13 -14.49 -12.33 -16.90
N CYS A 14 -14.97 -11.09 -16.75
CA CYS A 14 -15.21 -10.21 -17.88
C CYS A 14 -13.89 -9.72 -18.47
N THR A 15 -13.17 -10.62 -19.15
CA THR A 15 -11.78 -10.40 -19.63
C THR A 15 -11.63 -9.30 -20.67
N LEU A 16 -12.73 -8.83 -21.29
CA LEU A 16 -12.77 -7.75 -22.27
C LEU A 16 -13.29 -6.43 -21.71
N LEU A 17 -13.65 -6.38 -20.43
CA LEU A 17 -14.11 -5.16 -19.79
C LEU A 17 -12.93 -4.22 -19.56
N GLU A 18 -12.92 -3.08 -20.25
CA GLU A 18 -11.83 -2.08 -20.17
C GLU A 18 -12.12 -1.00 -19.14
N GLU A 19 -13.39 -0.59 -18.99
CA GLU A 19 -13.79 0.50 -18.10
C GLU A 19 -15.03 0.15 -17.31
N ALA A 20 -15.10 0.59 -16.04
CA ALA A 20 -16.28 0.49 -15.20
C ALA A 20 -16.51 1.82 -14.46
N ASP A 21 -17.72 2.39 -14.59
CA ASP A 21 -18.10 3.60 -13.88
C ASP A 21 -19.22 3.31 -12.87
N LEU A 22 -18.84 3.22 -11.59
CA LEU A 22 -19.75 3.03 -10.46
C LEU A 22 -20.00 4.32 -9.68
N SER A 23 -19.48 5.46 -10.15
CA SER A 23 -19.46 6.72 -9.39
C SER A 23 -20.84 7.25 -9.02
N GLN A 24 -21.88 6.90 -9.81
CA GLN A 24 -23.25 7.34 -9.58
C GLN A 24 -24.11 6.23 -8.92
N THR A 25 -23.49 5.17 -8.41
CA THR A 25 -24.21 4.09 -7.72
C THR A 25 -24.26 4.35 -6.22
N GLY A 26 -25.20 3.68 -5.53
CA GLY A 26 -25.27 3.67 -4.08
C GLY A 26 -24.46 2.55 -3.42
N ILE A 27 -23.56 1.89 -4.16
CA ILE A 27 -22.79 0.75 -3.67
C ILE A 27 -21.84 1.22 -2.58
N THR A 28 -21.82 0.51 -1.45
CA THR A 28 -20.93 0.80 -0.32
C THR A 28 -19.82 -0.21 -0.14
N GLU A 29 -19.97 -1.39 -0.73
CA GLU A 29 -18.99 -2.48 -0.64
C GLU A 29 -18.91 -3.22 -1.98
N LEU A 30 -17.73 -3.75 -2.31
CA LEU A 30 -17.48 -4.62 -3.45
C LEU A 30 -16.81 -5.90 -2.94
N GLU A 31 -17.20 -7.05 -3.51
CA GLU A 31 -16.59 -8.34 -3.20
C GLU A 31 -16.53 -9.20 -4.46
N GLY A 32 -15.34 -9.66 -4.85
CA GLY A 32 -15.11 -10.44 -6.07
C GLY A 32 -15.55 -9.78 -7.38
N THR A 33 -16.03 -8.55 -7.34
CA THR A 33 -16.85 -7.92 -8.40
C THR A 33 -16.17 -7.88 -9.76
N PHE A 34 -14.87 -7.70 -9.82
CA PHE A 34 -14.06 -7.60 -11.03
C PHE A 34 -12.96 -8.66 -11.07
N GLU A 35 -13.11 -9.75 -10.32
CA GLU A 35 -12.14 -10.86 -10.36
C GLU A 35 -11.95 -11.34 -11.79
N GLY A 36 -10.68 -11.47 -12.24
CA GLY A 36 -10.36 -11.94 -13.59
C GLY A 36 -10.60 -10.95 -14.72
N CYS A 37 -11.04 -9.70 -14.45
CA CYS A 37 -11.18 -8.67 -15.49
C CYS A 37 -9.82 -8.19 -15.98
N SER A 38 -9.15 -9.01 -16.78
CA SER A 38 -7.73 -8.78 -17.18
C SER A 38 -7.51 -7.55 -18.05
N ALA A 39 -8.50 -7.09 -18.82
CA ALA A 39 -8.43 -5.89 -19.63
C ALA A 39 -8.83 -4.61 -18.89
N LEU A 40 -9.27 -4.71 -17.62
CA LEU A 40 -9.79 -3.56 -16.87
C LEU A 40 -8.68 -2.54 -16.61
N GLU A 41 -8.78 -1.38 -17.23
CA GLU A 41 -7.81 -0.28 -17.12
C GLU A 41 -8.27 0.79 -16.12
N THR A 42 -9.58 1.07 -16.11
CA THR A 42 -10.16 2.18 -15.34
C THR A 42 -11.40 1.76 -14.57
N VAL A 43 -11.43 2.09 -13.28
CA VAL A 43 -12.62 1.97 -12.43
C VAL A 43 -12.87 3.28 -11.72
N LYS A 44 -14.09 3.81 -11.83
CA LYS A 44 -14.55 4.94 -11.02
C LYS A 44 -15.45 4.40 -9.91
N LEU A 45 -15.04 4.61 -8.69
CA LEU A 45 -15.77 4.19 -7.50
C LEU A 45 -16.63 5.33 -6.96
N PRO A 46 -17.78 5.02 -6.30
CA PRO A 46 -18.56 6.03 -5.60
C PRO A 46 -17.82 6.51 -4.35
N GLU A 47 -18.00 7.80 -3.98
CA GLU A 47 -17.32 8.38 -2.81
C GLU A 47 -17.74 7.72 -1.48
N ASN A 48 -18.96 7.18 -1.41
CA ASN A 48 -19.52 6.54 -0.23
C ASN A 48 -19.09 5.06 -0.06
N ILE A 49 -18.23 4.52 -0.93
CA ILE A 49 -17.74 3.15 -0.77
C ILE A 49 -16.89 3.05 0.51
N THR A 50 -17.16 2.02 1.32
CA THR A 50 -16.54 1.81 2.64
C THR A 50 -15.62 0.60 2.67
N LYS A 51 -15.81 -0.35 1.73
CA LYS A 51 -15.02 -1.58 1.69
C LYS A 51 -14.71 -2.01 0.26
N ILE A 52 -13.45 -2.37 0.04
CA ILE A 52 -13.00 -3.17 -1.09
C ILE A 52 -12.77 -4.58 -0.53
N GLY A 53 -13.74 -5.47 -0.73
CA GLY A 53 -13.75 -6.79 -0.09
C GLY A 53 -12.84 -7.80 -0.78
N PHE A 54 -13.00 -9.06 -0.37
CA PHE A 54 -12.17 -10.17 -0.83
C PHE A 54 -12.20 -10.28 -2.36
N GLY A 55 -11.01 -10.42 -2.97
CA GLY A 55 -10.85 -10.74 -4.39
C GLY A 55 -11.37 -9.69 -5.39
N THR A 56 -11.81 -8.52 -4.95
CA THR A 56 -12.55 -7.55 -5.79
C THR A 56 -11.89 -7.26 -7.14
N PHE A 57 -10.58 -7.11 -7.19
CA PHE A 57 -9.79 -6.83 -8.40
C PHE A 57 -8.72 -7.89 -8.66
N THR A 58 -8.87 -9.09 -8.10
CA THR A 58 -7.89 -10.17 -8.33
C THR A 58 -7.71 -10.39 -9.84
N GLY A 59 -6.46 -10.35 -10.32
CA GLY A 59 -6.15 -10.61 -11.72
C GLY A 59 -6.46 -9.47 -12.70
N CYS A 60 -6.85 -8.28 -12.23
CA CYS A 60 -7.02 -7.10 -13.08
C CYS A 60 -5.63 -6.61 -13.56
N SER A 61 -5.04 -7.33 -14.51
CA SER A 61 -3.65 -7.14 -14.91
C SER A 61 -3.37 -5.85 -15.69
N SER A 62 -4.37 -5.25 -16.32
CA SER A 62 -4.27 -3.97 -17.03
C SER A 62 -4.51 -2.76 -16.13
N LEU A 63 -4.96 -2.95 -14.89
CA LEU A 63 -5.22 -1.85 -13.95
C LEU A 63 -3.91 -1.21 -13.49
N GLU A 64 -3.59 -0.03 -14.00
CA GLU A 64 -2.33 0.65 -13.69
C GLU A 64 -2.39 1.54 -12.45
N LYS A 65 -3.54 2.09 -12.13
CA LYS A 65 -3.71 3.08 -11.05
C LYS A 65 -5.03 2.85 -10.31
N MET A 66 -4.98 2.98 -8.98
CA MET A 66 -6.17 2.99 -8.14
C MET A 66 -6.15 4.21 -7.24
N ASP A 67 -7.14 5.08 -7.37
CA ASP A 67 -7.29 6.26 -6.50
C ASP A 67 -8.47 6.08 -5.55
N LEU A 68 -8.16 5.74 -4.29
CA LEU A 68 -9.16 5.61 -3.21
C LEU A 68 -9.20 6.86 -2.31
N SER A 69 -8.43 7.90 -2.61
CA SER A 69 -8.19 9.03 -1.70
C SER A 69 -9.43 9.83 -1.33
N GLN A 70 -10.46 9.80 -2.18
CA GLN A 70 -11.73 10.50 -1.96
C GLN A 70 -12.85 9.58 -1.48
N THR A 71 -12.56 8.32 -1.20
CA THR A 71 -13.53 7.34 -0.72
C THR A 71 -13.55 7.23 0.80
N LEU A 72 -14.56 6.55 1.33
CA LEU A 72 -14.68 6.23 2.76
C LEU A 72 -14.14 4.83 3.10
N VAL A 73 -13.33 4.23 2.22
CA VAL A 73 -12.81 2.88 2.43
C VAL A 73 -12.03 2.79 3.75
N THR A 74 -12.47 1.85 4.59
CA THR A 74 -11.85 1.53 5.88
C THR A 74 -11.05 0.24 5.84
N GLU A 75 -11.35 -0.65 4.89
CA GLU A 75 -10.75 -1.97 4.76
C GLU A 75 -10.47 -2.33 3.30
N ILE A 76 -9.29 -2.84 3.03
CA ILE A 76 -8.92 -3.53 1.80
C ILE A 76 -8.79 -5.00 2.15
N GLY A 77 -9.74 -5.81 1.68
CA GLY A 77 -9.88 -7.22 2.03
C GLY A 77 -8.82 -8.14 1.43
N GLY A 78 -8.86 -9.39 1.85
CA GLY A 78 -7.91 -10.40 1.42
C GLY A 78 -7.90 -10.55 -0.11
N SER A 79 -6.72 -10.62 -0.70
CA SER A 79 -6.51 -10.77 -2.16
C SER A 79 -7.17 -9.68 -3.04
N ALA A 80 -7.66 -8.59 -2.47
CA ALA A 80 -8.46 -7.58 -3.19
C ALA A 80 -7.80 -7.05 -4.47
N PHE A 81 -6.49 -6.94 -4.52
CA PHE A 81 -5.69 -6.55 -5.69
C PHE A 81 -4.62 -7.60 -6.03
N SER A 82 -4.80 -8.86 -5.61
CA SER A 82 -3.84 -9.93 -5.92
C SER A 82 -3.68 -10.08 -7.42
N ALA A 83 -2.45 -10.28 -7.89
CA ALA A 83 -2.10 -10.43 -9.30
C ALA A 83 -2.49 -9.23 -10.21
N CYS A 84 -2.76 -8.05 -9.65
CA CYS A 84 -2.84 -6.82 -10.42
C CYS A 84 -1.43 -6.42 -10.91
N SER A 85 -0.89 -7.21 -11.85
CA SER A 85 0.52 -7.08 -12.26
C SER A 85 0.84 -5.73 -12.91
N GLY A 86 -0.14 -5.06 -13.52
CA GLY A 86 -0.02 -3.73 -14.11
C GLY A 86 -0.02 -2.59 -13.10
N LEU A 87 -0.46 -2.82 -11.85
CA LEU A 87 -0.70 -1.78 -10.86
C LEU A 87 0.61 -1.10 -10.43
N LYS A 88 0.73 0.19 -10.75
CA LYS A 88 1.91 1.02 -10.48
C LYS A 88 1.73 1.90 -9.25
N THR A 89 0.50 2.41 -9.04
CA THR A 89 0.22 3.37 -7.97
C THR A 89 -1.13 3.13 -7.33
N VAL A 90 -1.18 3.25 -6.00
CA VAL A 90 -2.41 3.28 -5.22
C VAL A 90 -2.40 4.53 -4.34
N LYS A 91 -3.48 5.31 -4.35
CA LYS A 91 -3.69 6.37 -3.38
C LYS A 91 -4.70 5.90 -2.33
N PHE A 92 -4.26 5.87 -1.09
CA PHE A 92 -5.07 5.38 0.01
C PHE A 92 -5.88 6.49 0.68
N PRO A 93 -7.12 6.22 1.13
CA PRO A 93 -7.92 7.18 1.89
C PRO A 93 -7.40 7.30 3.34
N LYS A 94 -7.67 8.42 3.96
CA LYS A 94 -7.31 8.65 5.38
C LYS A 94 -8.09 7.75 6.34
N THR A 95 -9.24 7.26 5.92
CA THR A 95 -10.13 6.37 6.67
C THR A 95 -9.65 4.93 6.76
N LEU A 96 -8.68 4.53 5.91
CA LEU A 96 -8.21 3.15 5.83
C LEU A 96 -7.60 2.70 7.16
N THR A 97 -8.12 1.60 7.72
CA THR A 97 -7.70 1.04 9.02
C THR A 97 -7.05 -0.32 8.91
N ALA A 98 -7.37 -1.09 7.86
CA ALA A 98 -6.84 -2.44 7.66
C ALA A 98 -6.52 -2.73 6.19
N ILE A 99 -5.42 -3.45 5.98
CA ILE A 99 -5.05 -4.08 4.71
C ILE A 99 -4.86 -5.55 5.02
N ASP A 100 -5.72 -6.41 4.47
CA ASP A 100 -5.75 -7.82 4.81
C ASP A 100 -4.67 -8.65 4.09
N SER A 101 -4.64 -9.93 4.42
CA SER A 101 -3.66 -10.87 3.88
C SER A 101 -3.77 -10.98 2.35
N TYR A 102 -2.62 -10.99 1.68
CA TYR A 102 -2.50 -11.13 0.22
C TYR A 102 -3.11 -9.96 -0.58
N ALA A 103 -3.53 -8.87 0.05
CA ALA A 103 -4.29 -7.80 -0.60
C ALA A 103 -3.63 -7.25 -1.88
N PHE A 104 -2.32 -7.15 -1.92
CA PHE A 104 -1.51 -6.72 -3.08
C PHE A 104 -0.46 -7.77 -3.47
N LEU A 105 -0.76 -9.06 -3.25
CA LEU A 105 0.12 -10.15 -3.64
C LEU A 105 0.41 -10.08 -5.14
N SER A 106 1.67 -10.22 -5.53
CA SER A 106 2.12 -10.23 -6.94
C SER A 106 1.75 -8.98 -7.77
N CYS A 107 1.56 -7.83 -7.12
CA CYS A 107 1.48 -6.53 -7.80
C CYS A 107 2.89 -6.10 -8.26
N LYS A 108 3.40 -6.73 -9.33
CA LYS A 108 4.82 -6.64 -9.75
C LYS A 108 5.30 -5.22 -10.02
N ASN A 109 4.44 -4.38 -10.57
CA ASN A 109 4.77 -3.00 -10.95
C ASN A 109 4.54 -1.97 -9.84
N LEU A 110 4.00 -2.36 -8.69
CA LEU A 110 3.85 -1.47 -7.52
C LEU A 110 5.21 -1.35 -6.82
N THR A 111 6.09 -0.51 -7.31
CA THR A 111 7.50 -0.40 -6.89
C THR A 111 7.82 0.96 -6.27
N GLY A 112 9.02 1.09 -5.68
CA GLY A 112 9.51 2.37 -5.17
C GLY A 112 9.06 2.66 -3.74
N GLU A 113 8.17 3.63 -3.54
CA GLU A 113 7.72 4.07 -2.21
C GLU A 113 6.25 3.69 -1.98
N LEU A 114 5.99 3.02 -0.86
CA LEU A 114 4.65 2.79 -0.32
C LEU A 114 4.40 3.80 0.81
N ASP A 115 3.48 4.74 0.61
CA ASP A 115 3.17 5.75 1.62
C ASP A 115 1.78 5.53 2.25
N LEU A 116 1.78 5.01 3.47
CA LEU A 116 0.60 4.85 4.33
C LEU A 116 0.55 5.88 5.47
N SER A 117 1.47 6.85 5.50
CA SER A 117 1.68 7.76 6.64
C SER A 117 0.47 8.63 6.98
N GLN A 118 -0.42 8.88 6.02
CA GLN A 118 -1.62 9.71 6.19
C GLN A 118 -2.89 8.88 6.43
N THR A 119 -2.77 7.56 6.51
CA THR A 119 -3.88 6.64 6.78
C THR A 119 -4.06 6.39 8.27
N ALA A 120 -5.15 5.73 8.64
CA ALA A 120 -5.43 5.24 9.99
C ALA A 120 -5.10 3.74 10.15
N VAL A 121 -4.30 3.15 9.25
CA VAL A 121 -3.99 1.71 9.23
C VAL A 121 -3.41 1.26 10.56
N LYS A 122 -4.00 0.21 11.11
CA LYS A 122 -3.59 -0.47 12.34
C LYS A 122 -2.96 -1.82 12.03
N THR A 123 -3.49 -2.52 11.02
CA THR A 123 -3.09 -3.89 10.70
C THR A 123 -2.75 -4.03 9.22
N ILE A 124 -1.68 -4.77 8.94
CA ILE A 124 -1.29 -5.21 7.61
C ILE A 124 -1.15 -6.72 7.67
N GLY A 125 -1.88 -7.44 6.84
CA GLY A 125 -1.97 -8.90 6.87
C GLY A 125 -0.74 -9.62 6.32
N ILE A 126 -0.81 -10.96 6.37
CA ILE A 126 0.25 -11.85 5.88
C ILE A 126 0.40 -11.66 4.37
N CYS A 127 1.64 -11.56 3.89
CA CYS A 127 1.96 -11.42 2.45
C CYS A 127 1.22 -10.28 1.75
N ALA A 128 0.75 -9.25 2.48
CA ALA A 128 -0.12 -8.21 1.92
C ALA A 128 0.50 -7.48 0.71
N PHE A 129 1.83 -7.32 0.68
CA PHE A 129 2.59 -6.72 -0.42
C PHE A 129 3.70 -7.65 -0.92
N TYR A 130 3.51 -8.96 -0.78
CA TYR A 130 4.47 -9.95 -1.27
C TYR A 130 4.56 -9.95 -2.79
N LYS A 131 5.76 -10.09 -3.34
CA LYS A 131 5.99 -9.94 -4.77
C LYS A 131 6.91 -11.01 -5.35
N ASP A 132 6.61 -11.39 -6.60
CA ASP A 132 7.48 -12.24 -7.44
C ASP A 132 8.49 -11.41 -8.24
N GLY A 133 8.46 -10.09 -8.10
CA GLY A 133 9.35 -9.15 -8.80
C GLY A 133 9.05 -7.72 -8.35
N GLY A 134 9.96 -6.81 -8.65
CA GLY A 134 9.85 -5.40 -8.24
C GLY A 134 9.84 -5.23 -6.72
N VAL A 135 10.50 -4.22 -6.18
CA VAL A 135 10.67 -4.09 -4.73
C VAL A 135 10.24 -2.73 -4.22
N LEU A 136 9.61 -2.72 -3.04
CA LEU A 136 9.38 -1.51 -2.27
C LEU A 136 10.69 -1.13 -1.56
N GLY A 137 11.36 -0.11 -2.07
CA GLY A 137 12.61 0.39 -1.45
C GLY A 137 12.37 1.25 -0.21
N LYS A 138 11.16 1.80 -0.08
CA LYS A 138 10.80 2.71 0.99
C LYS A 138 9.34 2.52 1.41
N ILE A 139 9.11 2.38 2.70
CA ILE A 139 7.78 2.17 3.28
C ILE A 139 7.56 3.20 4.37
N ARG A 140 6.49 4.01 4.25
CA ARG A 140 6.05 4.93 5.30
C ARG A 140 4.82 4.36 5.98
N LEU A 141 4.97 3.99 7.25
CA LEU A 141 3.87 3.45 8.05
C LEU A 141 3.19 4.58 8.85
N PRO A 142 1.88 4.51 9.07
CA PRO A 142 1.18 5.47 9.91
C PRO A 142 1.55 5.29 11.39
N LYS A 143 1.27 6.30 12.21
CA LYS A 143 1.49 6.23 13.67
C LYS A 143 0.55 5.24 14.36
N THR A 144 -0.53 4.89 13.70
CA THR A 144 -1.59 3.99 14.20
C THR A 144 -1.26 2.53 14.05
N ILE A 145 -0.19 2.17 13.30
CA ILE A 145 0.16 0.77 13.04
C ILE A 145 0.46 0.01 14.34
N THR A 146 -0.15 -1.15 14.50
CA THR A 146 0.03 -2.03 15.68
C THR A 146 0.51 -3.41 15.31
N GLU A 147 0.17 -3.87 14.09
CA GLU A 147 0.47 -5.24 13.65
C GLU A 147 0.85 -5.29 12.17
N ILE A 148 1.88 -6.07 11.87
CA ILE A 148 2.34 -6.37 10.52
C ILE A 148 2.53 -7.88 10.42
N GLY A 149 1.81 -8.51 9.51
CA GLY A 149 1.84 -9.95 9.29
C GLY A 149 3.17 -10.45 8.72
N SER A 150 3.36 -11.76 8.82
CA SER A 150 4.52 -12.43 8.26
C SER A 150 4.61 -12.18 6.75
N GLU A 151 5.82 -11.96 6.25
CA GLU A 151 6.12 -11.75 4.83
C GLU A 151 5.36 -10.60 4.15
N ALA A 152 4.76 -9.70 4.93
CA ALA A 152 3.93 -8.62 4.41
C ALA A 152 4.62 -7.76 3.34
N PHE A 153 5.95 -7.61 3.41
CA PHE A 153 6.76 -6.82 2.48
C PHE A 153 7.90 -7.65 1.87
N SER A 154 7.76 -8.96 1.79
CA SER A 154 8.77 -9.87 1.22
C SER A 154 8.70 -9.93 -0.31
N TRP A 155 9.75 -10.48 -0.93
CA TRP A 155 9.83 -10.74 -2.37
C TRP A 155 10.72 -11.94 -2.68
N GLU A 156 10.55 -12.55 -3.88
CA GLU A 156 11.28 -13.78 -4.25
C GLU A 156 12.57 -13.55 -5.04
N THR A 157 12.69 -12.41 -5.73
CA THR A 157 13.84 -12.18 -6.61
C THR A 157 15.10 -11.80 -5.85
N THR A 158 16.26 -12.13 -6.44
CA THR A 158 17.59 -11.72 -5.93
C THR A 158 17.90 -10.25 -6.20
N ASP A 159 17.17 -9.60 -7.10
CA ASP A 159 17.42 -8.24 -7.59
C ASP A 159 16.67 -7.19 -6.76
N GLY A 160 16.69 -7.35 -5.46
CA GLY A 160 16.10 -6.39 -4.52
C GLY A 160 17.06 -5.25 -4.16
N PRO A 161 16.57 -4.19 -3.50
CA PRO A 161 17.42 -3.12 -3.02
C PRO A 161 18.38 -3.65 -1.96
N GLU A 162 19.56 -3.06 -1.90
CA GLU A 162 20.53 -3.38 -0.84
C GLU A 162 19.97 -3.15 0.57
N LYS A 163 18.98 -2.26 0.70
CA LYS A 163 18.35 -1.89 1.98
C LYS A 163 16.90 -1.48 1.77
N ILE A 164 16.05 -1.80 2.76
CA ILE A 164 14.69 -1.26 2.86
C ILE A 164 14.65 -0.18 3.93
N TYR A 165 14.07 0.96 3.61
CA TYR A 165 13.84 2.05 4.56
C TYR A 165 12.40 2.01 5.07
N VAL A 166 12.22 1.74 6.37
CA VAL A 166 10.91 1.79 7.02
C VAL A 166 10.82 3.04 7.88
N ILE A 167 9.96 3.97 7.48
CA ILE A 167 9.72 5.21 8.19
C ILE A 167 8.51 5.01 9.09
N THR A 168 8.74 4.98 10.40
CA THR A 168 7.70 4.68 11.37
C THR A 168 8.03 5.29 12.74
N SER A 169 7.01 5.45 13.60
CA SER A 169 7.22 5.77 15.02
C SER A 169 7.46 4.53 15.89
N LEU A 170 7.29 3.32 15.32
CA LEU A 170 7.56 2.10 16.05
C LEU A 170 9.06 1.93 16.29
N SER A 171 9.41 1.38 17.44
CA SER A 171 10.77 0.92 17.70
C SER A 171 11.05 -0.35 16.87
N LYS A 172 12.34 -0.59 16.58
CA LYS A 172 12.77 -1.70 15.70
C LYS A 172 12.32 -3.08 16.22
N ASP A 173 12.25 -3.25 17.53
CA ASP A 173 11.81 -4.46 18.21
C ASP A 173 10.31 -4.75 18.06
N LYS A 174 9.51 -3.74 17.72
CA LYS A 174 8.08 -3.87 17.43
C LYS A 174 7.76 -4.11 15.95
N ILE A 175 8.76 -4.03 15.09
CA ILE A 175 8.61 -4.40 13.69
C ILE A 175 8.89 -5.89 13.60
N ASN A 176 7.85 -6.68 13.27
CA ASN A 176 8.00 -8.11 13.10
C ASN A 176 9.11 -8.40 12.08
N ALA A 177 10.18 -9.08 12.53
CA ALA A 177 11.31 -9.45 11.66
C ALA A 177 10.85 -10.35 10.49
N GLU A 178 9.79 -11.14 10.68
CA GLU A 178 9.22 -12.02 9.65
C GLU A 178 8.44 -11.26 8.57
N ALA A 179 8.07 -9.98 8.82
CA ALA A 179 7.43 -9.14 7.81
C ALA A 179 8.35 -8.88 6.59
N PHE A 180 9.66 -9.04 6.79
CA PHE A 180 10.70 -8.83 5.80
C PHE A 180 11.55 -10.10 5.68
N LYS A 181 11.07 -11.12 4.98
CA LYS A 181 11.81 -12.35 4.79
C LYS A 181 13.04 -12.10 3.94
N ARG A 182 14.19 -12.54 4.40
CA ARG A 182 15.56 -12.52 3.86
C ARG A 182 16.47 -11.53 4.55
N ASN A 183 17.77 -11.83 4.48
CA ASN A 183 18.88 -11.08 5.07
C ASN A 183 19.09 -9.68 4.47
N VAL A 184 18.01 -8.98 4.10
CA VAL A 184 18.10 -7.60 3.62
C VAL A 184 18.03 -6.66 4.82
N PRO A 185 19.01 -5.80 5.02
CA PRO A 185 19.01 -4.86 6.11
C PRO A 185 17.78 -3.95 6.07
N VAL A 186 16.96 -4.02 7.11
CA VAL A 186 15.85 -3.08 7.33
C VAL A 186 16.39 -1.92 8.16
N VAL A 187 16.37 -0.74 7.57
CA VAL A 187 16.72 0.52 8.24
C VAL A 187 15.45 1.16 8.75
N VAL A 188 15.23 1.11 10.06
CA VAL A 188 14.10 1.80 10.70
C VAL A 188 14.47 3.25 10.91
N CYS A 189 13.77 4.15 10.23
CA CYS A 189 13.93 5.58 10.36
C CYS A 189 12.76 6.15 11.18
N PRO A 190 13.00 6.93 12.25
CA PRO A 190 11.95 7.74 12.84
C PRO A 190 11.44 8.73 11.79
N TYR A 191 10.20 9.21 11.96
CA TYR A 191 9.63 10.22 11.05
C TYR A 191 10.65 11.31 10.76
N LEU A 192 10.89 11.58 9.47
CA LEU A 192 11.72 12.69 9.04
C LEU A 192 11.06 14.00 9.50
N TYR A 193 11.58 14.59 10.56
CA TYR A 193 11.19 15.94 10.92
C TYR A 193 11.74 16.90 9.87
N THR A 194 10.85 17.64 9.21
CA THR A 194 11.25 18.82 8.47
C THR A 194 11.57 19.88 9.51
N ILE A 195 12.85 20.10 9.82
CA ILE A 195 13.27 21.23 10.66
C ILE A 195 13.03 22.49 9.82
N LYS A 196 11.95 23.21 10.09
CA LYS A 196 11.74 24.57 9.58
C LYS A 196 12.55 25.49 10.49
N PHE A 197 13.68 25.99 10.00
CA PHE A 197 14.34 27.10 10.66
C PHE A 197 13.54 28.37 10.37
N ASP A 198 13.17 29.13 11.41
CA ASP A 198 12.63 30.45 11.26
C ASP A 198 13.74 31.40 10.82
N GLY A 199 13.37 32.47 10.12
CA GLY A 199 14.18 33.31 9.26
C GLY A 199 15.46 33.98 9.79
N ASN A 200 16.10 33.47 10.84
CA ASN A 200 17.34 34.02 11.42
C ASN A 200 18.63 33.37 10.85
N GLY A 201 18.70 33.17 9.54
CA GLY A 201 19.97 32.94 8.83
C GLY A 201 20.48 31.49 8.83
N ALA A 202 19.69 30.50 9.23
CA ALA A 202 20.05 29.11 9.11
C ALA A 202 19.69 28.56 7.73
N ALA A 203 20.63 27.92 7.06
CA ALA A 203 20.46 27.30 5.75
C ALA A 203 19.33 26.26 5.77
N LYS A 204 18.47 26.25 4.75
CA LYS A 204 17.45 25.22 4.54
C LYS A 204 18.14 23.87 4.34
N GLY A 205 18.21 23.04 5.39
CA GLY A 205 18.78 21.71 5.33
C GLY A 205 17.67 20.65 5.36
N LYS A 206 17.63 19.78 4.34
CA LYS A 206 17.04 18.45 4.47
C LYS A 206 18.04 17.58 5.23
N MET A 207 17.60 16.92 6.32
CA MET A 207 18.40 15.85 6.91
C MET A 207 18.59 14.77 5.84
N SER A 208 19.83 14.41 5.55
CA SER A 208 20.15 13.39 4.56
C SER A 208 19.71 12.02 5.06
N GLU A 209 19.42 11.09 4.16
CA GLU A 209 19.10 9.69 4.47
C GLU A 209 20.21 9.01 5.31
N LYS A 210 21.45 9.49 5.21
CA LYS A 210 22.57 9.05 6.05
C LYS A 210 22.39 9.32 7.54
N ALA A 211 21.73 10.40 7.93
CA ALA A 211 21.50 10.71 9.34
C ALA A 211 20.48 9.77 9.98
N CYS A 212 19.49 9.28 9.21
CA CYS A 212 18.56 8.23 9.67
C CYS A 212 19.26 6.89 9.90
N ALA A 213 20.18 6.51 9.01
CA ALA A 213 20.83 5.20 9.03
C ALA A 213 21.77 5.01 10.24
N ALA A 214 22.27 6.08 10.84
CA ALA A 214 23.35 5.99 11.84
C ALA A 214 22.90 6.18 13.29
N GLY A 215 21.65 6.63 13.55
CA GLY A 215 21.26 7.05 14.90
C GLY A 215 22.17 8.16 15.48
N GLN A 216 22.99 8.76 14.64
CA GLN A 216 23.99 9.76 15.03
C GLN A 216 23.36 11.16 15.02
N LYS A 217 23.61 11.90 16.09
CA LYS A 217 23.43 13.35 16.12
C LYS A 217 24.46 13.96 15.16
N GLU A 218 24.07 14.22 13.92
CA GLU A 218 24.92 15.06 13.07
C GLU A 218 24.93 16.48 13.64
N LYS A 219 26.12 16.98 13.95
CA LYS A 219 26.33 18.41 14.15
C LYS A 219 26.07 19.08 12.82
N LEU A 220 25.03 19.92 12.78
CA LEU A 220 24.82 20.83 11.66
C LEU A 220 26.10 21.66 11.49
N SER A 221 26.82 21.48 10.39
CA SER A 221 27.93 22.37 10.02
C SER A 221 27.32 23.76 9.75
N LYS A 222 27.94 24.75 10.35
CA LYS A 222 27.63 26.17 10.17
C LYS A 222 27.78 26.61 8.70
#